data_95764b8baee9fc89742795977d71fd73
#
_entry.id   95764b8baee9fc89742795977d71fd73
#
_cell.length_a   1.000
_cell.length_b   1.000
_cell.length_c   1.000
_cell.angle_alpha   90.00
_cell.angle_beta   90.00
_cell.angle_gamma   90.00
#
_symmetry.space_group_name_H-M   'P 1'
#
loop_
_entity.id
_entity.type
_entity.pdbx_description
1 polymer ?
#
loop_
_entity_poly.entity_id
_entity_poly.type
_entity_poly.pdbx_seq_one_letter_code
_entity_poly.pdbx_strand_id
1 'polypeptide(L)'
;MLKSLKFKRTAAALFAAAFVIPSTLSVPAQAATTIKIGVITSTSGPLASYGSAFVDAFEWGLNYYTNGTMKVAGAKLSVVKKDDGADPTTATAAFKEMVSDGVKIITGTASSGVALTLGPLAEQNKVLYISGPAKSDAVTSSKNKYVFRSGNTSFQDFAPLAGIPKIKGKKVILFVEDNAFGLGNIAAAKATLAPKGANFVEIKVPTSATDFTPYAKRAADASGDYIFIAWSNAGTSALLFKTLAQQGSYA
;
A
#
# COMPACT_ATOMS: atom_id res chain seq x y z
N MET A 1 81.76 -82.10 -6.16
CA MET A 1 80.34 -82.49 -6.26
C MET A 1 79.49 -81.49 -5.47
N LEU A 2 79.00 -80.47 -6.09
CA LEU A 2 78.13 -79.48 -5.41
C LEU A 2 76.72 -79.64 -5.93
N LYS A 3 75.77 -79.91 -5.05
CA LYS A 3 74.38 -79.96 -5.35
C LYS A 3 73.82 -78.53 -5.25
N SER A 4 73.18 -78.08 -6.31
CA SER A 4 72.49 -76.80 -6.41
C SER A 4 71.17 -76.82 -5.65
N LEU A 5 71.00 -75.94 -4.68
CA LEU A 5 69.70 -75.66 -4.07
C LEU A 5 68.95 -74.63 -4.96
N LYS A 6 67.77 -75.03 -5.44
CA LYS A 6 66.84 -74.16 -6.14
C LYS A 6 65.93 -73.46 -5.09
N PHE A 7 66.09 -72.15 -4.98
CA PHE A 7 65.23 -71.30 -4.13
C PHE A 7 63.98 -70.96 -4.93
N LYS A 8 62.82 -71.42 -4.47
CA LYS A 8 61.53 -71.00 -5.01
C LYS A 8 61.14 -69.65 -4.41
N ARG A 9 61.07 -68.62 -5.23
CA ARG A 9 60.57 -67.31 -4.88
C ARG A 9 59.03 -67.37 -4.96
N THR A 10 58.34 -67.34 -3.83
CA THR A 10 56.90 -67.13 -3.71
C THR A 10 56.68 -65.61 -3.70
N ALA A 11 56.04 -65.08 -4.79
CA ALA A 11 55.65 -63.69 -4.85
C ALA A 11 54.32 -63.50 -4.03
N ALA A 12 54.40 -62.79 -2.94
CA ALA A 12 53.20 -62.35 -2.19
C ALA A 12 52.66 -61.07 -2.85
N ALA A 13 51.52 -61.20 -3.52
CA ALA A 13 50.79 -60.04 -4.05
C ALA A 13 50.04 -59.32 -2.89
N LEU A 14 50.51 -58.17 -2.46
CA LEU A 14 49.76 -57.26 -1.59
C LEU A 14 48.67 -56.58 -2.40
N PHE A 15 47.42 -56.93 -2.12
CA PHE A 15 46.24 -56.20 -2.59
C PHE A 15 46.12 -54.94 -1.70
N ALA A 16 46.53 -53.78 -2.17
CA ALA A 16 46.18 -52.50 -1.55
C ALA A 16 44.73 -52.13 -1.94
N ALA A 17 43.78 -52.43 -1.06
CA ALA A 17 42.41 -51.93 -1.20
C ALA A 17 42.41 -50.41 -0.93
N ALA A 18 42.40 -49.62 -2.01
CA ALA A 18 42.17 -48.17 -1.93
C ALA A 18 40.73 -47.94 -1.48
N PHE A 19 40.51 -47.61 -0.21
CA PHE A 19 39.28 -47.08 0.32
C PHE A 19 39.06 -45.69 -0.30
N VAL A 20 38.25 -45.59 -1.38
CA VAL A 20 37.72 -44.33 -1.88
C VAL A 20 36.63 -43.89 -0.91
N ILE A 21 37.01 -43.03 0.02
CA ILE A 21 36.01 -42.33 0.86
C ILE A 21 35.35 -41.33 -0.10
N PRO A 22 34.04 -41.46 -0.35
CA PRO A 22 33.34 -40.41 -1.10
C PRO A 22 33.39 -39.14 -0.22
N SER A 23 34.24 -38.17 -0.60
CA SER A 23 34.18 -36.83 -0.05
C SER A 23 32.84 -36.26 -0.46
N THR A 24 31.82 -36.37 0.40
CA THR A 24 30.59 -35.59 0.24
C THR A 24 31.00 -34.13 0.36
N LEU A 25 31.21 -33.48 -0.78
CA LEU A 25 31.30 -32.05 -0.86
C LEU A 25 29.99 -31.51 -0.23
N SER A 26 30.05 -31.18 1.05
CA SER A 26 29.00 -30.41 1.71
C SER A 26 28.91 -29.08 1.00
N VAL A 27 28.03 -28.98 -0.01
CA VAL A 27 27.65 -27.68 -0.55
C VAL A 27 27.12 -26.89 0.65
N PRO A 28 27.76 -25.78 1.04
CA PRO A 28 27.25 -24.99 2.16
C PRO A 28 25.79 -24.66 1.83
N ALA A 29 24.88 -25.07 2.71
CA ALA A 29 23.48 -24.73 2.57
C ALA A 29 23.42 -23.20 2.55
N GLN A 30 23.20 -22.64 1.36
CA GLN A 30 23.08 -21.19 1.21
C GLN A 30 21.93 -20.77 2.12
N ALA A 31 22.23 -19.96 3.14
CA ALA A 31 21.24 -19.50 4.10
C ALA A 31 20.07 -18.91 3.30
N ALA A 32 18.86 -19.47 3.52
CA ALA A 32 17.70 -19.06 2.77
C ALA A 32 17.51 -17.55 2.91
N THR A 33 17.63 -16.82 1.82
CA THR A 33 17.45 -15.36 1.80
C THR A 33 16.05 -15.04 2.31
N THR A 34 15.94 -14.11 3.26
CA THR A 34 14.65 -13.62 3.73
C THR A 34 14.40 -12.23 3.14
N ILE A 35 13.28 -12.08 2.44
CA ILE A 35 12.80 -10.78 1.95
C ILE A 35 11.79 -10.26 2.97
N LYS A 36 12.14 -9.14 3.61
CA LYS A 36 11.23 -8.45 4.54
C LYS A 36 10.33 -7.49 3.77
N ILE A 37 9.03 -7.57 4.00
CA ILE A 37 8.01 -6.67 3.45
C ILE A 37 7.37 -5.92 4.61
N GLY A 38 7.41 -4.60 4.58
CA GLY A 38 6.72 -3.75 5.55
C GLY A 38 5.31 -3.43 5.10
N VAL A 39 4.37 -3.47 6.02
CA VAL A 39 3.00 -2.96 5.83
C VAL A 39 2.79 -1.85 6.85
N ILE A 40 2.62 -0.61 6.38
CA ILE A 40 2.27 0.54 7.21
C ILE A 40 0.87 0.96 6.79
N THR A 41 -0.11 0.83 7.67
CA THR A 41 -1.49 1.18 7.34
C THR A 41 -2.31 1.46 8.59
N SER A 42 -3.42 2.18 8.44
CA SER A 42 -4.28 2.59 9.55
C SER A 42 -5.14 1.41 10.01
N THR A 43 -4.71 0.65 10.99
CA THR A 43 -5.51 -0.39 11.65
C THR A 43 -6.25 0.12 12.88
N SER A 44 -6.01 1.38 13.25
CA SER A 44 -6.76 2.13 14.25
C SER A 44 -7.22 3.49 13.70
N GLY A 45 -8.03 4.22 14.48
CA GLY A 45 -8.51 5.55 14.13
C GLY A 45 -9.57 5.57 12.99
N PRO A 46 -9.76 6.74 12.36
CA PRO A 46 -10.88 6.98 11.43
C PRO A 46 -10.85 6.13 10.16
N LEU A 47 -9.69 5.57 9.80
CA LEU A 47 -9.49 4.77 8.59
C LEU A 47 -9.29 3.28 8.89
N ALA A 48 -9.55 2.83 10.12
CA ALA A 48 -9.26 1.46 10.57
C ALA A 48 -9.90 0.38 9.69
N SER A 49 -11.13 0.59 9.22
CA SER A 49 -11.83 -0.38 8.36
C SER A 49 -11.12 -0.58 7.01
N TYR A 50 -10.60 0.50 6.42
CA TYR A 50 -9.86 0.42 5.16
C TYR A 50 -8.48 -0.22 5.34
N GLY A 51 -7.78 0.13 6.42
CA GLY A 51 -6.47 -0.42 6.73
C GLY A 51 -6.52 -1.90 7.07
N SER A 52 -7.50 -2.34 7.88
CA SER A 52 -7.69 -3.75 8.21
C SER A 52 -8.04 -4.56 6.96
N ALA A 53 -9.00 -4.10 6.15
CA ALA A 53 -9.34 -4.77 4.90
C ALA A 53 -8.13 -4.88 3.94
N PHE A 54 -7.27 -3.85 3.91
CA PHE A 54 -6.03 -3.91 3.13
C PHE A 54 -5.06 -4.99 3.64
N VAL A 55 -4.87 -5.09 4.96
CA VAL A 55 -4.01 -6.14 5.56
C VAL A 55 -4.53 -7.52 5.21
N ASP A 56 -5.82 -7.77 5.40
CA ASP A 56 -6.45 -9.06 5.13
C ASP A 56 -6.28 -9.46 3.65
N ALA A 57 -6.56 -8.52 2.74
CA ALA A 57 -6.41 -8.75 1.31
C ALA A 57 -4.94 -8.98 0.89
N PHE A 58 -4.00 -8.25 1.49
CA PHE A 58 -2.57 -8.40 1.25
C PHE A 58 -2.06 -9.76 1.72
N GLU A 59 -2.42 -10.19 2.92
CA GLU A 59 -2.03 -11.50 3.46
C GLU A 59 -2.66 -12.64 2.67
N TRP A 60 -3.94 -12.52 2.31
CA TRP A 60 -4.60 -13.47 1.44
C TRP A 60 -3.89 -13.59 0.09
N GLY A 61 -3.55 -12.45 -0.53
CA GLY A 61 -2.82 -12.41 -1.80
C GLY A 61 -1.45 -13.09 -1.72
N LEU A 62 -0.67 -12.81 -0.68
CA LEU A 62 0.61 -13.48 -0.45
C LEU A 62 0.45 -14.99 -0.30
N ASN A 63 -0.53 -15.42 0.49
CA ASN A 63 -0.82 -16.84 0.69
C ASN A 63 -1.21 -17.52 -0.63
N TYR A 64 -2.09 -16.90 -1.41
CA TYR A 64 -2.54 -17.40 -2.70
C TYR A 64 -1.39 -17.54 -3.71
N TYR A 65 -0.63 -16.48 -3.95
CA TYR A 65 0.44 -16.47 -4.95
C TYR A 65 1.67 -17.29 -4.55
N THR A 66 1.85 -17.58 -3.27
CA THR A 66 2.92 -18.47 -2.79
C THR A 66 2.46 -19.90 -2.54
N ASN A 67 1.22 -20.25 -2.85
CA ASN A 67 0.58 -21.54 -2.52
C ASN A 67 0.78 -21.89 -1.03
N GLY A 68 0.62 -20.94 -0.13
CA GLY A 68 0.79 -21.08 1.31
C GLY A 68 2.22 -21.24 1.81
N THR A 69 3.21 -21.27 0.93
CA THR A 69 4.60 -21.54 1.33
C THR A 69 5.32 -20.31 1.88
N MET A 70 4.80 -19.10 1.64
CA MET A 70 5.47 -17.82 1.92
C MET A 70 6.90 -17.77 1.37
N LYS A 71 7.10 -18.33 0.15
CA LYS A 71 8.40 -18.35 -0.54
C LYS A 71 8.24 -17.90 -1.99
N VAL A 72 9.23 -17.17 -2.48
CA VAL A 72 9.34 -16.74 -3.89
C VAL A 72 10.77 -16.92 -4.34
N ALA A 73 11.00 -17.63 -5.45
CA ALA A 73 12.33 -17.92 -6.00
C ALA A 73 13.34 -18.43 -4.95
N GLY A 74 12.90 -19.29 -4.03
CA GLY A 74 13.71 -19.86 -2.96
C GLY A 74 13.89 -18.94 -1.73
N ALA A 75 13.55 -17.65 -1.82
CA ALA A 75 13.59 -16.74 -0.69
C ALA A 75 12.32 -16.82 0.17
N LYS A 76 12.47 -16.75 1.49
CA LYS A 76 11.34 -16.68 2.44
C LYS A 76 10.81 -15.24 2.49
N LEU A 77 9.50 -15.05 2.45
CA LEU A 77 8.85 -13.77 2.72
C LEU A 77 8.55 -13.63 4.23
N SER A 78 8.85 -12.45 4.77
CA SER A 78 8.55 -12.07 6.15
C SER A 78 7.83 -10.73 6.14
N VAL A 79 6.64 -10.67 6.72
CA VAL A 79 5.82 -9.45 6.77
C VAL A 79 5.93 -8.81 8.14
N VAL A 80 6.24 -7.51 8.17
CA VAL A 80 6.24 -6.67 9.38
C VAL A 80 5.13 -5.64 9.23
N LYS A 81 4.21 -5.60 10.20
CA LYS A 81 3.04 -4.70 10.18
C LYS A 81 3.19 -3.61 11.23
N LYS A 82 2.85 -2.37 10.88
CA LYS A 82 2.77 -1.22 11.78
C LYS A 82 1.49 -0.45 11.51
N ASP A 83 0.83 -0.06 12.59
CA ASP A 83 -0.31 0.84 12.54
C ASP A 83 0.17 2.30 12.41
N ASP A 84 -0.35 3.03 11.46
CA ASP A 84 -0.07 4.46 11.31
C ASP A 84 -1.14 5.35 11.95
N GLY A 85 -2.28 4.79 12.38
CA GLY A 85 -3.40 5.56 12.96
C GLY A 85 -3.90 6.71 12.07
N ALA A 86 -3.58 6.68 10.76
CA ALA A 86 -3.75 7.78 9.81
C ALA A 86 -2.91 9.03 10.12
N ASP A 87 -1.87 8.92 10.96
CA ASP A 87 -0.99 10.01 11.38
C ASP A 87 0.37 9.95 10.65
N PRO A 88 0.77 11.03 9.95
CA PRO A 88 2.05 11.08 9.22
C PRO A 88 3.29 10.95 10.11
N THR A 89 3.23 11.39 11.37
CA THR A 89 4.37 11.32 12.31
C THR A 89 4.61 9.87 12.73
N THR A 90 3.54 9.18 13.11
CA THR A 90 3.56 7.75 13.46
C THR A 90 4.05 6.91 12.28
N ALA A 91 3.52 7.17 11.08
CA ALA A 91 3.95 6.48 9.86
C ALA A 91 5.43 6.72 9.54
N THR A 92 5.93 7.95 9.74
CA THR A 92 7.35 8.28 9.54
C THR A 92 8.25 7.51 10.50
N ALA A 93 7.87 7.39 11.77
CA ALA A 93 8.62 6.61 12.75
C ALA A 93 8.65 5.13 12.37
N ALA A 94 7.49 4.55 12.03
CA ALA A 94 7.37 3.18 11.58
C ALA A 94 8.22 2.90 10.32
N PHE A 95 8.20 3.82 9.35
CA PHE A 95 9.01 3.71 8.13
C PHE A 95 10.51 3.66 8.44
N LYS A 96 11.00 4.59 9.27
CA LYS A 96 12.42 4.65 9.65
C LYS A 96 12.87 3.40 10.40
N GLU A 97 12.05 2.90 11.33
CA GLU A 97 12.31 1.64 12.04
C GLU A 97 12.44 0.48 11.05
N MET A 98 11.46 0.30 10.15
CA MET A 98 11.50 -0.76 9.13
C MET A 98 12.74 -0.67 8.24
N VAL A 99 13.12 0.53 7.81
CA VAL A 99 14.33 0.73 6.98
C VAL A 99 15.59 0.36 7.75
N SER A 100 15.69 0.73 9.03
CA SER A 100 16.79 0.33 9.91
C SER A 100 16.89 -1.18 10.06
N ASP A 101 15.75 -1.88 10.08
CA ASP A 101 15.66 -3.34 10.14
C ASP A 101 15.91 -4.02 8.78
N GLY A 102 16.29 -3.25 7.77
CA GLY A 102 16.64 -3.75 6.44
C GLY A 102 15.46 -4.04 5.51
N VAL A 103 14.25 -3.55 5.81
CA VAL A 103 13.10 -3.63 4.90
C VAL A 103 13.38 -2.80 3.65
N LYS A 104 13.15 -3.38 2.47
CA LYS A 104 13.34 -2.71 1.16
C LYS A 104 12.06 -2.58 0.34
N ILE A 105 10.98 -3.17 0.80
CA ILE A 105 9.65 -3.11 0.17
C ILE A 105 8.65 -2.73 1.27
N ILE A 106 7.98 -1.61 1.11
CA ILE A 106 6.94 -1.15 2.04
C ILE A 106 5.65 -0.93 1.24
N THR A 107 4.53 -1.34 1.80
CA THR A 107 3.20 -1.14 1.18
C THR A 107 2.19 -0.62 2.21
N GLY A 108 1.07 -0.10 1.74
CA GLY A 108 0.03 0.57 2.53
C GLY A 108 -0.04 2.02 2.04
N THR A 109 -0.60 2.87 2.66
CA THR A 109 -1.50 3.15 3.76
C THR A 109 -2.92 3.44 3.24
N ALA A 110 -3.91 3.59 4.12
CA ALA A 110 -5.25 4.08 3.74
C ALA A 110 -5.29 5.62 3.64
N SER A 111 -4.41 6.32 4.36
CA SER A 111 -4.36 7.78 4.41
C SER A 111 -3.56 8.39 3.26
N SER A 112 -4.20 9.23 2.45
CA SER A 112 -3.49 9.98 1.40
C SER A 112 -2.43 10.93 1.96
N GLY A 113 -2.65 11.52 3.15
CA GLY A 113 -1.66 12.37 3.81
C GLY A 113 -0.42 11.59 4.22
N VAL A 114 -0.61 10.41 4.79
CA VAL A 114 0.50 9.49 5.12
C VAL A 114 1.23 9.06 3.85
N ALA A 115 0.51 8.64 2.81
CA ALA A 115 1.13 8.20 1.56
C ALA A 115 2.02 9.29 0.92
N LEU A 116 1.57 10.56 0.96
CA LEU A 116 2.35 11.71 0.49
C LEU A 116 3.61 11.96 1.34
N THR A 117 3.57 11.64 2.63
CA THR A 117 4.73 11.74 3.54
C THR A 117 5.72 10.60 3.28
N LEU A 118 5.23 9.37 3.04
CA LEU A 118 6.09 8.21 2.82
C LEU A 118 6.82 8.25 1.46
N GLY A 119 6.23 8.87 0.44
CA GLY A 119 6.81 8.95 -0.90
C GLY A 119 8.24 9.51 -0.94
N PRO A 120 8.51 10.73 -0.43
CA PRO A 120 9.86 11.28 -0.34
C PRO A 120 10.82 10.42 0.50
N LEU A 121 10.34 9.83 1.59
CA LEU A 121 11.15 8.94 2.43
C LEU A 121 11.57 7.67 1.67
N ALA A 122 10.68 7.13 0.83
CA ALA A 122 10.97 5.98 -0.01
C ALA A 122 12.11 6.28 -1.01
N GLU A 123 12.08 7.47 -1.64
CA GLU A 123 13.13 7.91 -2.55
C GLU A 123 14.47 8.13 -1.84
N GLN A 124 14.46 8.84 -0.72
CA GLN A 124 15.66 9.11 0.08
C GLN A 124 16.36 7.82 0.54
N ASN A 125 15.58 6.80 0.91
CA ASN A 125 16.09 5.55 1.45
C ASN A 125 16.21 4.43 0.40
N LYS A 126 15.87 4.70 -0.87
CA LYS A 126 15.85 3.72 -1.98
C LYS A 126 15.04 2.48 -1.62
N VAL A 127 13.87 2.69 -1.03
CA VAL A 127 12.90 1.67 -0.65
C VAL A 127 11.75 1.70 -1.65
N LEU A 128 11.34 0.54 -2.15
CA LEU A 128 10.14 0.43 -2.96
C LEU A 128 8.91 0.68 -2.08
N TYR A 129 8.15 1.71 -2.39
CA TYR A 129 6.88 2.00 -1.74
C TYR A 129 5.72 1.77 -2.70
N ILE A 130 4.82 0.85 -2.34
CA ILE A 130 3.60 0.55 -3.10
C ILE A 130 2.42 1.07 -2.29
N SER A 131 1.90 2.24 -2.65
CA SER A 131 0.73 2.81 -2.01
C SER A 131 -0.49 1.90 -2.17
N GLY A 132 -1.17 1.64 -1.07
CA GLY A 132 -2.37 0.81 -1.00
C GLY A 132 -3.65 1.59 -1.31
N PRO A 133 -4.62 1.67 -0.36
CA PRO A 133 -5.92 2.28 -0.61
C PRO A 133 -5.94 3.81 -0.74
N ALA A 134 -4.83 4.51 -0.43
CA ALA A 134 -4.75 5.97 -0.54
C ALA A 134 -5.04 6.46 -1.97
N LYS A 135 -6.06 7.31 -2.14
CA LYS A 135 -6.61 7.64 -3.46
C LYS A 135 -6.06 8.91 -4.10
N SER A 136 -5.46 9.85 -3.35
CA SER A 136 -4.96 11.11 -3.95
C SER A 136 -4.04 10.85 -5.13
N ASP A 137 -4.32 11.46 -6.28
CA ASP A 137 -3.50 11.37 -7.50
C ASP A 137 -2.06 11.88 -7.25
N ALA A 138 -1.91 12.82 -6.32
CA ALA A 138 -0.61 13.40 -5.98
C ALA A 138 0.42 12.37 -5.47
N VAL A 139 -0.03 11.23 -4.94
CA VAL A 139 0.87 10.16 -4.46
C VAL A 139 1.78 9.62 -5.56
N THR A 140 1.29 9.56 -6.81
CA THR A 140 2.05 9.03 -7.95
C THR A 140 2.19 10.02 -9.11
N SER A 141 1.91 11.30 -8.88
CA SER A 141 2.07 12.36 -9.89
C SER A 141 3.51 12.84 -10.05
N SER A 142 4.36 12.60 -9.06
CA SER A 142 5.79 12.92 -9.11
C SER A 142 6.56 11.90 -9.95
N LYS A 143 7.76 12.30 -10.44
CA LYS A 143 8.68 11.38 -11.14
C LYS A 143 9.47 10.49 -10.17
N ASN A 144 8.95 10.23 -8.98
CA ASN A 144 9.58 9.39 -7.98
C ASN A 144 9.53 7.92 -8.42
N LYS A 145 10.70 7.37 -8.77
CA LYS A 145 10.83 6.00 -9.29
C LYS A 145 10.71 4.91 -8.23
N TYR A 146 10.58 5.29 -6.97
CA TYR A 146 10.40 4.35 -5.85
C TYR A 146 8.95 4.25 -5.39
N VAL A 147 8.04 5.05 -5.96
CA VAL A 147 6.63 5.08 -5.55
C VAL A 147 5.74 4.55 -6.66
N PHE A 148 4.96 3.54 -6.31
CA PHE A 148 3.92 2.94 -7.16
C PHE A 148 2.60 2.88 -6.39
N ARG A 149 1.52 2.49 -7.05
CA ARG A 149 0.24 2.22 -6.38
C ARG A 149 -0.39 0.92 -6.87
N SER A 150 -1.12 0.27 -5.98
CA SER A 150 -1.96 -0.90 -6.28
C SER A 150 -3.45 -0.55 -6.40
N GLY A 151 -3.87 0.60 -5.84
CA GLY A 151 -5.25 1.05 -5.86
C GLY A 151 -5.55 2.08 -6.95
N ASN A 152 -6.86 2.40 -7.13
CA ASN A 152 -7.32 3.46 -8.02
C ASN A 152 -7.01 4.86 -7.47
N THR A 153 -7.17 5.87 -8.32
CA THR A 153 -6.99 7.29 -7.98
C THR A 153 -8.34 8.00 -7.88
N SER A 154 -8.35 9.18 -7.23
CA SER A 154 -9.53 10.05 -7.24
C SER A 154 -9.93 10.43 -8.66
N PHE A 155 -8.99 10.65 -9.57
CA PHE A 155 -9.29 10.93 -10.98
C PHE A 155 -10.05 9.77 -11.65
N GLN A 156 -9.68 8.53 -11.38
CA GLN A 156 -10.38 7.36 -11.91
C GLN A 156 -11.80 7.23 -11.37
N ASP A 157 -12.06 7.67 -10.13
CA ASP A 157 -13.41 7.73 -9.58
C ASP A 157 -14.27 8.79 -10.28
N PHE A 158 -13.68 9.91 -10.71
CA PHE A 158 -14.39 10.99 -11.40
C PHE A 158 -14.52 10.77 -12.92
N ALA A 159 -13.63 10.04 -13.54
CA ALA A 159 -13.60 9.86 -14.99
C ALA A 159 -14.97 9.41 -15.60
N PRO A 160 -15.70 8.46 -14.99
CA PRO A 160 -17.04 8.09 -15.46
C PRO A 160 -18.05 9.23 -15.40
N LEU A 161 -17.90 10.16 -14.45
CA LEU A 161 -18.82 11.30 -14.28
C LEU A 161 -18.71 12.32 -15.42
N ALA A 162 -17.62 12.28 -16.19
CA ALA A 162 -17.49 13.09 -17.42
C ALA A 162 -18.56 12.74 -18.47
N GLY A 163 -19.19 11.56 -18.34
CA GLY A 163 -20.32 11.14 -19.17
C GLY A 163 -21.70 11.59 -18.70
N ILE A 164 -21.79 12.33 -17.57
CA ILE A 164 -23.08 12.83 -17.07
C ILE A 164 -23.70 13.74 -18.14
N PRO A 165 -24.93 13.43 -18.64
CA PRO A 165 -25.62 14.26 -19.60
C PRO A 165 -25.89 15.66 -19.03
N LYS A 166 -25.71 16.68 -19.88
CA LYS A 166 -26.06 18.07 -19.55
C LYS A 166 -25.32 18.66 -18.34
N ILE A 167 -24.08 18.22 -18.06
CA ILE A 167 -23.25 18.78 -16.98
C ILE A 167 -22.85 20.24 -17.21
N LYS A 168 -22.87 20.71 -18.47
CA LYS A 168 -22.54 22.10 -18.82
C LYS A 168 -23.48 23.09 -18.11
N GLY A 169 -22.88 24.06 -17.42
CA GLY A 169 -23.58 25.08 -16.66
C GLY A 169 -24.09 24.61 -15.29
N LYS A 170 -23.99 23.30 -15.00
CA LYS A 170 -24.42 22.74 -13.71
C LYS A 170 -23.49 23.12 -12.60
N LYS A 171 -24.06 23.32 -11.39
CA LYS A 171 -23.33 23.61 -10.17
C LYS A 171 -23.14 22.32 -9.37
N VAL A 172 -21.87 21.93 -9.20
CA VAL A 172 -21.49 20.75 -8.41
C VAL A 172 -20.92 21.21 -7.07
N ILE A 173 -21.57 20.80 -5.99
CA ILE A 173 -21.05 21.00 -4.63
C ILE A 173 -20.05 19.89 -4.35
N LEU A 174 -18.80 20.28 -4.06
CA LEU A 174 -17.75 19.37 -3.61
C LEU A 174 -17.67 19.45 -2.08
N PHE A 175 -18.35 18.53 -1.41
CA PHE A 175 -18.39 18.43 0.04
C PHE A 175 -17.34 17.42 0.49
N VAL A 176 -16.24 17.88 1.07
CA VAL A 176 -15.08 17.03 1.31
C VAL A 176 -14.50 17.24 2.69
N GLU A 177 -13.82 16.21 3.22
CA GLU A 177 -12.92 16.37 4.36
C GLU A 177 -11.75 17.30 3.99
N ASP A 178 -11.37 18.20 4.88
CA ASP A 178 -10.21 19.09 4.69
C ASP A 178 -8.90 18.35 5.01
N ASN A 179 -8.56 17.43 4.12
CA ASN A 179 -7.35 16.62 4.17
C ASN A 179 -6.86 16.28 2.75
N ALA A 180 -5.72 15.59 2.63
CA ALA A 180 -5.14 15.26 1.33
C ALA A 180 -6.05 14.40 0.44
N PHE A 181 -6.92 13.57 0.99
CA PHE A 181 -7.93 12.81 0.25
C PHE A 181 -9.01 13.75 -0.33
N GLY A 182 -9.60 14.61 0.51
CA GLY A 182 -10.63 15.55 0.07
C GLY A 182 -10.11 16.55 -0.96
N LEU A 183 -8.91 17.11 -0.75
CA LEU A 183 -8.27 18.02 -1.71
C LEU A 183 -7.95 17.33 -3.03
N GLY A 184 -7.52 16.06 -2.99
CA GLY A 184 -7.32 15.24 -4.20
C GLY A 184 -8.61 15.03 -4.97
N ASN A 185 -9.74 14.81 -4.29
CA ASN A 185 -11.06 14.70 -4.91
C ASN A 185 -11.52 16.02 -5.55
N ILE A 186 -11.29 17.17 -4.91
CA ILE A 186 -11.55 18.48 -5.52
C ILE A 186 -10.76 18.65 -6.83
N ALA A 187 -9.47 18.34 -6.79
CA ALA A 187 -8.61 18.45 -7.97
C ALA A 187 -9.09 17.51 -9.11
N ALA A 188 -9.43 16.27 -8.78
CA ALA A 188 -9.94 15.29 -9.74
C ALA A 188 -11.28 15.72 -10.36
N ALA A 189 -12.23 16.21 -9.53
CA ALA A 189 -13.51 16.72 -9.98
C ALA A 189 -13.33 17.86 -10.98
N LYS A 190 -12.48 18.84 -10.64
CA LYS A 190 -12.20 19.98 -11.52
C LYS A 190 -11.51 19.56 -12.80
N ALA A 191 -10.49 18.69 -12.74
CA ALA A 191 -9.81 18.20 -13.93
C ALA A 191 -10.75 17.46 -14.90
N THR A 192 -11.77 16.77 -14.36
CA THR A 192 -12.70 15.96 -15.15
C THR A 192 -13.90 16.76 -15.67
N LEU A 193 -14.51 17.58 -14.81
CA LEU A 193 -15.81 18.20 -15.09
C LEU A 193 -15.71 19.67 -15.52
N ALA A 194 -14.66 20.41 -15.13
CA ALA A 194 -14.50 21.81 -15.58
C ALA A 194 -14.38 21.94 -17.10
N PRO A 195 -13.63 21.07 -17.81
CA PRO A 195 -13.57 21.10 -19.27
C PRO A 195 -14.94 20.83 -19.94
N LYS A 196 -15.88 20.25 -19.21
CA LYS A 196 -17.27 20.00 -19.63
C LYS A 196 -18.22 21.16 -19.29
N GLY A 197 -17.70 22.23 -18.68
CA GLY A 197 -18.44 23.43 -18.35
C GLY A 197 -19.23 23.36 -17.03
N ALA A 198 -18.85 22.47 -16.10
CA ALA A 198 -19.40 22.45 -14.73
C ALA A 198 -18.86 23.63 -13.91
N ASN A 199 -19.69 24.14 -12.99
CA ASN A 199 -19.32 25.11 -11.97
C ASN A 199 -19.18 24.42 -10.62
N PHE A 200 -18.36 24.95 -9.70
CA PHE A 200 -18.07 24.28 -8.43
C PHE A 200 -18.28 25.20 -7.23
N VAL A 201 -18.83 24.60 -6.16
CA VAL A 201 -18.79 25.15 -4.81
C VAL A 201 -18.05 24.17 -3.92
N GLU A 202 -16.96 24.62 -3.28
CA GLU A 202 -16.20 23.77 -2.37
C GLU A 202 -16.63 23.99 -0.93
N ILE A 203 -16.93 22.90 -0.24
CA ILE A 203 -17.22 22.87 1.19
C ILE A 203 -16.23 21.90 1.82
N LYS A 204 -15.23 22.48 2.47
CA LYS A 204 -14.20 21.73 3.19
C LYS A 204 -14.58 21.65 4.66
N VAL A 205 -14.62 20.44 5.18
CA VAL A 205 -14.97 20.15 6.58
C VAL A 205 -13.70 19.72 7.32
N PRO A 206 -13.30 20.45 8.37
CA PRO A 206 -12.15 20.04 9.19
C PRO A 206 -12.32 18.61 9.70
N THR A 207 -11.25 17.83 9.69
CA THR A 207 -11.28 16.44 10.19
C THR A 207 -11.60 16.33 11.68
N SER A 208 -11.43 17.42 12.42
CA SER A 208 -11.77 17.56 13.85
C SER A 208 -13.23 17.96 14.09
N ALA A 209 -14.01 18.24 13.05
CA ALA A 209 -15.41 18.69 13.21
C ALA A 209 -16.26 17.55 13.77
N THR A 210 -17.03 17.88 14.81
CA THR A 210 -18.03 16.99 15.45
C THR A 210 -19.46 17.42 15.17
N ASP A 211 -19.67 18.68 14.73
CA ASP A 211 -20.94 19.22 14.26
C ASP A 211 -20.84 19.57 12.77
N PHE A 212 -21.68 18.91 11.98
CA PHE A 212 -21.71 19.09 10.52
C PHE A 212 -22.79 20.07 10.06
N THR A 213 -23.64 20.56 10.99
CA THR A 213 -24.79 21.45 10.69
C THR A 213 -24.36 22.70 9.89
N PRO A 214 -23.32 23.48 10.28
CA PRO A 214 -22.96 24.69 9.55
C PRO A 214 -22.48 24.39 8.11
N TYR A 215 -21.82 23.25 7.90
CA TYR A 215 -21.35 22.84 6.58
C TYR A 215 -22.49 22.33 5.70
N ALA A 216 -23.40 21.52 6.28
CA ALA A 216 -24.58 21.03 5.59
C ALA A 216 -25.50 22.20 5.19
N LYS A 217 -25.70 23.19 6.08
CA LYS A 217 -26.45 24.40 5.75
C LYS A 217 -25.82 25.16 4.57
N ARG A 218 -24.49 25.32 4.56
CA ARG A 218 -23.79 25.95 3.41
C ARG A 218 -24.01 25.17 2.10
N ALA A 219 -24.09 23.83 2.16
CA ALA A 219 -24.40 23.00 1.00
C ALA A 219 -25.83 23.25 0.50
N ALA A 220 -26.82 23.32 1.40
CA ALA A 220 -28.18 23.64 1.07
C ALA A 220 -28.32 25.06 0.46
N ASP A 221 -27.73 26.06 1.12
CA ASP A 221 -27.77 27.47 0.66
C ASP A 221 -27.09 27.65 -0.72
N ALA A 222 -26.11 26.81 -1.03
CA ALA A 222 -25.43 26.84 -2.34
C ALA A 222 -26.35 26.41 -3.49
N SER A 223 -27.44 25.70 -3.23
CA SER A 223 -28.42 25.25 -4.22
C SER A 223 -27.75 24.63 -5.46
N GLY A 224 -26.97 23.56 -5.24
CA GLY A 224 -26.26 22.86 -6.31
C GLY A 224 -27.18 21.90 -7.07
N ASP A 225 -26.88 21.67 -8.35
CA ASP A 225 -27.54 20.64 -9.15
C ASP A 225 -27.10 19.24 -8.75
N TYR A 226 -25.85 19.12 -8.27
CA TYR A 226 -25.25 17.87 -7.77
C TYR A 226 -24.42 18.13 -6.52
N ILE A 227 -24.40 17.17 -5.61
CA ILE A 227 -23.46 17.15 -4.49
C ILE A 227 -22.59 15.91 -4.60
N PHE A 228 -21.28 16.11 -4.55
CA PHE A 228 -20.29 15.04 -4.45
C PHE A 228 -19.68 15.08 -3.05
N ILE A 229 -19.74 13.93 -2.37
CA ILE A 229 -19.26 13.81 -0.99
C ILE A 229 -18.03 12.92 -0.97
N ALA A 230 -16.85 13.50 -0.62
CA ALA A 230 -15.63 12.73 -0.35
C ALA A 230 -15.41 12.65 1.17
N TRP A 231 -15.84 11.55 1.74
CA TRP A 231 -15.80 11.30 3.17
C TRP A 231 -15.15 9.96 3.47
N SER A 232 -14.09 9.96 4.25
CA SER A 232 -13.31 8.77 4.55
C SER A 232 -13.51 8.26 5.99
N ASN A 233 -13.95 9.11 6.92
CA ASN A 233 -14.20 8.74 8.30
C ASN A 233 -15.50 7.93 8.43
N ALA A 234 -15.37 6.60 8.47
CA ALA A 234 -16.51 5.69 8.60
C ALA A 234 -17.32 5.93 9.89
N GLY A 235 -16.65 6.32 11.00
CA GLY A 235 -17.30 6.52 12.30
C GLY A 235 -18.26 7.71 12.34
N THR A 236 -18.09 8.68 11.44
CA THR A 236 -18.95 9.88 11.37
C THR A 236 -19.86 9.92 10.16
N SER A 237 -19.75 8.97 9.23
CA SER A 237 -20.51 8.96 7.98
C SER A 237 -22.02 9.01 8.20
N ALA A 238 -22.56 8.19 9.10
CA ALA A 238 -24.00 8.15 9.36
C ALA A 238 -24.53 9.49 9.89
N LEU A 239 -23.80 10.13 10.80
CA LEU A 239 -24.14 11.45 11.32
C LEU A 239 -24.09 12.51 10.22
N LEU A 240 -23.05 12.50 9.40
CA LEU A 240 -22.92 13.43 8.28
C LEU A 240 -24.10 13.33 7.32
N PHE A 241 -24.43 12.14 6.83
CA PHE A 241 -25.53 11.95 5.88
C PHE A 241 -26.87 12.33 6.48
N LYS A 242 -27.10 11.99 7.75
CA LYS A 242 -28.31 12.45 8.48
C LYS A 242 -28.39 13.98 8.54
N THR A 243 -27.28 14.66 8.87
CA THR A 243 -27.24 16.12 8.95
C THR A 243 -27.48 16.78 7.61
N LEU A 244 -26.85 16.28 6.54
CA LEU A 244 -27.05 16.77 5.17
C LEU A 244 -28.52 16.65 4.75
N ALA A 245 -29.16 15.52 5.04
CA ALA A 245 -30.62 15.33 4.77
C ALA A 245 -31.47 16.29 5.56
N GLN A 246 -31.25 16.46 6.87
CA GLN A 246 -31.96 17.37 7.73
C GLN A 246 -31.88 18.83 7.31
N GLN A 247 -30.74 19.23 6.73
CA GLN A 247 -30.53 20.59 6.21
C GLN A 247 -31.03 20.77 4.77
N GLY A 248 -31.61 19.73 4.16
CA GLY A 248 -32.05 19.80 2.76
C GLY A 248 -30.94 19.95 1.73
N SER A 249 -29.74 19.48 2.06
CA SER A 249 -28.60 19.60 1.16
C SER A 249 -28.67 18.68 -0.07
N TYR A 250 -29.57 17.69 -0.03
CA TYR A 250 -29.98 16.85 -1.16
C TYR A 250 -31.40 16.36 -0.93
N ALA A 251 -32.17 16.18 -2.02
CA ALA A 251 -33.52 15.64 -2.01
C ALA A 251 -33.49 14.13 -2.29
#